data_daa2c18411e2337f3d338637e2aba221
#
_entry.id   daa2c18411e2337f3d338637e2aba221
#
_cell.length_a   1.000
_cell.length_b   1.000
_cell.length_c   1.000
_cell.angle_alpha   90.00
_cell.angle_beta   90.00
_cell.angle_gamma   90.00
#
_symmetry.space_group_name_H-M   'P 1'
#
loop_
_entity.id
_entity.type
_entity.pdbx_description
1 polymer ?
#
loop_
_entity_poly.entity_id
_entity_poly.type
_entity_poly.pdbx_seq_one_letter_code
_entity_poly.pdbx_strand_id
1 'polypeptide(L)'
;MKIGLVVDSACDLPLSLLQEQHVEIMPIALRFGDDRYVDTRDPDATVQFYDRVIPEQGLQARSEPFSVEQIRSLFLDRLVTRFDRVLVVAIASTRSEIFDNATKASFSILNGYRQRRQAAGLEGNFMLRVLDSGQLFTGEGVVVWEILRWLQAQSDPHFDALVRHAEDFKRKVYAYAVPRDLFYLRARARQRGDRSVGWLQFQLGSKLDIKPIVEAHQGNTHPIGKVRHFEAAVDQVMKRAIERIDSKRLASPVVVMSYAGRPREIHKFAAYQRLKVRAQAAGVTLVESTMSTTAGIYLGPGAFSLGYAAGD
;
A
#
# COMPACT_ATOMS: atom_id res chain seq x y z
N MET A 1 -10.93 17.70 18.91
CA MET A 1 -10.00 17.91 17.74
C MET A 1 -10.28 16.84 16.70
N LYS A 2 -10.48 17.22 15.42
CA LYS A 2 -10.81 16.27 14.34
C LYS A 2 -9.55 15.90 13.55
N ILE A 3 -9.14 14.62 13.62
CA ILE A 3 -7.98 14.10 12.90
C ILE A 3 -8.45 13.40 11.63
N GLY A 4 -7.83 13.76 10.49
CA GLY A 4 -8.02 13.10 9.20
C GLY A 4 -6.84 12.23 8.82
N LEU A 5 -7.09 11.20 8.02
CA LEU A 5 -6.08 10.33 7.45
C LEU A 5 -6.18 10.37 5.92
N VAL A 6 -5.04 10.44 5.26
CA VAL A 6 -4.91 10.37 3.81
C VAL A 6 -3.91 9.27 3.47
N VAL A 7 -4.21 8.48 2.44
CA VAL A 7 -3.31 7.46 1.90
C VAL A 7 -3.15 7.68 0.40
N ASP A 8 -2.09 7.17 -0.20
CA ASP A 8 -2.06 7.08 -1.66
C ASP A 8 -2.76 5.82 -2.18
N SER A 9 -3.04 5.77 -3.47
CA SER A 9 -3.79 4.66 -4.05
C SER A 9 -3.01 3.35 -4.16
N ALA A 10 -1.71 3.33 -3.83
CA ALA A 10 -0.95 2.10 -3.73
C ALA A 10 -1.19 1.34 -2.40
N CYS A 11 -1.87 1.97 -1.44
CA CYS A 11 -2.28 1.32 -0.20
C CYS A 11 -3.29 0.20 -0.47
N ASP A 12 -2.89 -1.05 -0.25
CA ASP A 12 -3.71 -2.22 -0.57
C ASP A 12 -4.70 -2.58 0.57
N LEU A 13 -5.47 -1.59 1.04
CA LEU A 13 -6.66 -1.81 1.86
C LEU A 13 -7.92 -1.78 0.99
N PRO A 14 -9.00 -2.48 1.37
CA PRO A 14 -10.29 -2.40 0.68
C PRO A 14 -10.83 -0.96 0.67
N LEU A 15 -11.39 -0.53 -0.46
CA LEU A 15 -12.03 0.78 -0.57
C LEU A 15 -13.15 0.98 0.47
N SER A 16 -13.94 -0.07 0.74
CA SER A 16 -15.00 -0.04 1.75
C SER A 16 -14.45 0.33 3.13
N LEU A 17 -13.34 -0.28 3.55
CA LEU A 17 -12.70 0.04 4.83
C LEU A 17 -12.20 1.50 4.86
N LEU A 18 -11.57 1.97 3.78
CA LEU A 18 -11.10 3.35 3.70
C LEU A 18 -12.26 4.34 3.77
N GLN A 19 -13.38 4.05 3.09
CA GLN A 19 -14.59 4.88 3.12
C GLN A 19 -15.28 4.89 4.49
N GLU A 20 -15.46 3.72 5.11
CA GLU A 20 -16.03 3.60 6.45
C GLU A 20 -15.23 4.37 7.51
N GLN A 21 -13.91 4.41 7.36
CA GLN A 21 -13.00 5.13 8.25
C GLN A 21 -12.74 6.57 7.80
N HIS A 22 -13.47 7.07 6.79
CA HIS A 22 -13.32 8.42 6.23
C HIS A 22 -11.88 8.79 5.82
N VAL A 23 -11.13 7.79 5.36
CA VAL A 23 -9.76 7.99 4.84
C VAL A 23 -9.84 8.55 3.42
N GLU A 24 -9.16 9.66 3.19
CA GLU A 24 -9.04 10.25 1.84
C GLU A 24 -7.96 9.55 1.03
N ILE A 25 -8.19 9.40 -0.27
CA ILE A 25 -7.23 8.79 -1.19
C ILE A 25 -6.57 9.87 -2.05
N MET A 26 -5.25 9.87 -2.06
CA MET A 26 -4.41 10.66 -2.96
C MET A 26 -4.04 9.78 -4.15
N PRO A 27 -4.64 10.00 -5.33
CA PRO A 27 -4.50 9.06 -6.43
C PRO A 27 -3.09 9.05 -7.03
N ILE A 28 -2.70 7.86 -7.52
CA ILE A 28 -1.61 7.68 -8.46
C ILE A 28 -2.25 7.36 -9.81
N ALA A 29 -1.84 8.07 -10.86
CA ALA A 29 -2.28 7.77 -12.20
C ALA A 29 -1.32 6.78 -12.88
N LEU A 30 -1.82 6.09 -13.87
CA LEU A 30 -1.04 5.27 -14.79
C LEU A 30 -1.17 5.86 -16.20
N ARG A 31 -0.05 5.94 -16.91
CA ARG A 31 0.00 6.39 -18.29
C ARG A 31 0.35 5.23 -19.21
N PHE A 32 -0.41 5.11 -20.30
CA PHE A 32 -0.24 4.12 -21.37
C PHE A 32 -0.19 4.86 -22.71
N GLY A 33 1.00 5.22 -23.17
CA GLY A 33 1.13 6.14 -24.30
C GLY A 33 0.46 7.48 -23.98
N ASP A 34 -0.58 7.82 -24.72
CA ASP A 34 -1.38 9.05 -24.54
C ASP A 34 -2.53 8.87 -23.53
N ASP A 35 -2.94 7.64 -23.25
CA ASP A 35 -4.02 7.34 -22.33
C ASP A 35 -3.57 7.49 -20.87
N ARG A 36 -4.48 8.00 -20.01
CA ARG A 36 -4.27 8.18 -18.59
C ARG A 36 -5.38 7.53 -17.77
N TYR A 37 -5.01 6.59 -16.91
CA TYR A 37 -5.90 5.93 -15.96
C TYR A 37 -5.59 6.43 -14.54
N VAL A 38 -6.62 6.83 -13.80
CA VAL A 38 -6.48 7.25 -12.39
C VAL A 38 -6.93 6.12 -11.49
N ASP A 39 -6.05 5.65 -10.61
CA ASP A 39 -6.39 4.61 -9.64
C ASP A 39 -7.25 5.21 -8.51
N THR A 40 -8.55 4.95 -8.57
CA THR A 40 -9.53 5.37 -7.55
C THR A 40 -9.76 4.30 -6.49
N ARG A 41 -9.08 3.18 -6.58
CA ARG A 41 -9.27 1.99 -5.72
C ARG A 41 -10.64 1.34 -5.84
N ASP A 42 -11.46 1.73 -6.82
CA ASP A 42 -12.71 1.05 -7.11
C ASP A 42 -12.43 -0.42 -7.45
N PRO A 43 -13.01 -1.40 -6.72
CA PRO A 43 -12.64 -2.81 -6.88
C PRO A 43 -13.05 -3.39 -8.24
N ASP A 44 -14.19 -2.97 -8.80
CA ASP A 44 -14.66 -3.48 -10.08
C ASP A 44 -13.85 -2.89 -11.24
N ALA A 45 -13.58 -1.59 -11.20
CA ALA A 45 -12.70 -0.94 -12.18
C ALA A 45 -11.27 -1.53 -12.12
N THR A 46 -10.78 -1.82 -10.91
CA THR A 46 -9.46 -2.44 -10.71
C THR A 46 -9.42 -3.88 -11.26
N VAL A 47 -10.46 -4.67 -11.05
CA VAL A 47 -10.56 -6.02 -11.63
C VAL A 47 -10.63 -5.95 -13.16
N GLN A 48 -11.43 -5.05 -13.72
CA GLN A 48 -11.49 -4.85 -15.20
C GLN A 48 -10.13 -4.42 -15.76
N PHE A 49 -9.39 -3.60 -15.03
CA PHE A 49 -8.03 -3.21 -15.39
C PHE A 49 -7.10 -4.43 -15.50
N TYR A 50 -7.17 -5.39 -14.57
CA TYR A 50 -6.41 -6.62 -14.63
C TYR A 50 -6.84 -7.55 -15.76
N ASP A 51 -8.14 -7.63 -16.00
CA ASP A 51 -8.71 -8.55 -17.01
C ASP A 51 -8.44 -8.06 -18.45
N ARG A 52 -8.35 -6.74 -18.69
CA ARG A 52 -8.28 -6.13 -20.03
C ARG A 52 -7.05 -5.29 -20.30
N VAL A 53 -6.76 -4.31 -19.43
CA VAL A 53 -5.76 -3.27 -19.73
C VAL A 53 -4.33 -3.81 -19.56
N ILE A 54 -4.05 -4.50 -18.47
CA ILE A 54 -2.70 -5.03 -18.21
C ILE A 54 -2.24 -6.05 -19.26
N PRO A 55 -3.05 -7.03 -19.69
CA PRO A 55 -2.61 -7.97 -20.72
C PRO A 55 -2.24 -7.30 -22.03
N GLU A 56 -2.96 -6.24 -22.41
CA GLU A 56 -2.79 -5.56 -23.70
C GLU A 56 -1.69 -4.47 -23.65
N GLN A 57 -1.65 -3.67 -22.59
CA GLN A 57 -0.88 -2.44 -22.54
C GLN A 57 0.07 -2.35 -21.33
N GLY A 58 0.01 -3.29 -20.40
CA GLY A 58 0.73 -3.22 -19.12
C GLY A 58 2.23 -3.00 -19.23
N LEU A 59 2.86 -3.42 -20.33
CA LEU A 59 4.30 -3.24 -20.55
C LEU A 59 4.71 -1.80 -20.82
N GLN A 60 3.81 -1.01 -21.37
CA GLN A 60 4.05 0.40 -21.67
C GLN A 60 3.64 1.32 -20.52
N ALA A 61 2.93 0.76 -19.52
CA ALA A 61 2.43 1.52 -18.40
C ALA A 61 3.56 2.21 -17.60
N ARG A 62 3.29 3.41 -17.11
CA ARG A 62 4.13 4.13 -16.16
C ARG A 62 3.27 4.67 -15.04
N SER A 63 3.72 4.56 -13.80
CA SER A 63 3.06 5.26 -12.69
C SER A 63 3.40 6.75 -12.76
N GLU A 64 2.38 7.57 -12.58
CA GLU A 64 2.44 9.03 -12.58
C GLU A 64 1.84 9.52 -11.26
N PRO A 65 2.65 9.73 -10.22
CA PRO A 65 2.16 10.31 -8.97
C PRO A 65 1.55 11.68 -9.20
N PHE A 66 0.56 12.05 -8.41
CA PHE A 66 0.02 13.40 -8.45
C PHE A 66 1.13 14.43 -8.24
N SER A 67 1.09 15.50 -9.03
CA SER A 67 2.01 16.62 -8.90
C SER A 67 1.78 17.39 -7.60
N VAL A 68 2.76 18.19 -7.20
CA VAL A 68 2.65 19.09 -6.04
C VAL A 68 1.38 19.94 -6.10
N GLU A 69 1.04 20.49 -7.28
CA GLU A 69 -0.13 21.33 -7.45
C GLU A 69 -1.45 20.56 -7.33
N GLN A 70 -1.53 19.36 -7.88
CA GLN A 70 -2.71 18.49 -7.75
C GLN A 70 -2.93 18.09 -6.29
N ILE A 71 -1.86 17.76 -5.56
CA ILE A 71 -1.93 17.41 -4.13
C ILE A 71 -2.28 18.64 -3.30
N ARG A 72 -1.69 19.79 -3.61
CA ARG A 72 -2.03 21.07 -2.97
C ARG A 72 -3.51 21.39 -3.10
N SER A 73 -4.07 21.26 -4.31
CA SER A 73 -5.51 21.47 -4.53
C SER A 73 -6.35 20.50 -3.71
N LEU A 74 -6.00 19.20 -3.70
CA LEU A 74 -6.68 18.21 -2.86
C LEU A 74 -6.65 18.60 -1.37
N PHE A 75 -5.50 19.04 -0.86
CA PHE A 75 -5.37 19.44 0.55
C PHE A 75 -6.23 20.65 0.88
N LEU A 76 -6.18 21.69 0.04
CA LEU A 76 -6.95 22.92 0.25
C LEU A 76 -8.46 22.71 0.07
N ASP A 77 -8.88 21.91 -0.89
CA ASP A 77 -10.29 21.78 -1.26
C ASP A 77 -11.02 20.74 -0.40
N ARG A 78 -10.31 19.72 0.09
CA ARG A 78 -10.94 18.58 0.78
C ARG A 78 -10.58 18.45 2.25
N LEU A 79 -9.41 18.94 2.70
CA LEU A 79 -8.92 18.61 4.03
C LEU A 79 -9.00 19.78 5.02
N VAL A 80 -8.58 20.98 4.61
CA VAL A 80 -8.39 22.11 5.53
C VAL A 80 -9.66 22.60 6.21
N THR A 81 -10.83 22.35 5.62
CA THR A 81 -12.14 22.70 6.19
C THR A 81 -12.84 21.53 6.87
N ARG A 82 -12.34 20.30 6.70
CA ARG A 82 -12.95 19.10 7.27
C ARG A 82 -12.27 18.62 8.54
N PHE A 83 -10.98 18.91 8.68
CA PHE A 83 -10.14 18.41 9.77
C PHE A 83 -9.35 19.55 10.42
N ASP A 84 -8.91 19.31 11.65
CA ASP A 84 -7.97 20.21 12.34
C ASP A 84 -6.53 19.72 12.16
N ARG A 85 -6.35 18.41 12.09
CA ARG A 85 -5.05 17.74 11.92
C ARG A 85 -5.18 16.67 10.85
N VAL A 86 -4.17 16.50 10.02
CA VAL A 86 -4.15 15.47 8.99
C VAL A 86 -2.80 14.76 8.98
N LEU A 87 -2.85 13.43 9.00
CA LEU A 87 -1.71 12.58 8.72
C LEU A 87 -1.86 11.99 7.31
N VAL A 88 -0.91 12.29 6.44
CA VAL A 88 -0.79 11.68 5.11
C VAL A 88 0.20 10.54 5.21
N VAL A 89 -0.19 9.33 4.86
CA VAL A 89 0.68 8.16 4.75
C VAL A 89 0.93 7.90 3.27
N ALA A 90 2.18 7.82 2.87
CA ALA A 90 2.57 7.60 1.48
C ALA A 90 3.43 6.33 1.36
N ILE A 91 3.33 5.68 0.21
CA ILE A 91 4.22 4.58 -0.19
C ILE A 91 5.70 5.00 -0.06
N ALA A 92 6.59 4.05 0.16
CA ALA A 92 8.02 4.28 0.38
C ALA A 92 8.61 5.32 -0.60
N SER A 93 9.24 6.36 -0.05
CA SER A 93 9.89 7.46 -0.80
C SER A 93 10.99 6.96 -1.75
N THR A 94 11.60 5.83 -1.44
CA THR A 94 12.58 5.15 -2.31
C THR A 94 11.96 4.58 -3.59
N ARG A 95 10.62 4.55 -3.69
CA ARG A 95 9.88 3.91 -4.80
C ARG A 95 8.97 4.84 -5.57
N SER A 96 8.57 5.97 -4.98
CA SER A 96 7.66 6.93 -5.61
C SER A 96 7.97 8.35 -5.17
N GLU A 97 7.79 9.30 -6.06
CA GLU A 97 7.93 10.75 -5.76
C GLU A 97 6.72 11.29 -4.99
N ILE A 98 5.67 10.49 -4.74
CA ILE A 98 4.43 10.98 -4.14
C ILE A 98 4.64 11.51 -2.72
N PHE A 99 5.56 10.90 -1.94
CA PHE A 99 5.95 11.40 -0.62
C PHE A 99 6.55 12.81 -0.70
N ASP A 100 7.51 13.01 -1.62
CA ASP A 100 8.17 14.31 -1.81
C ASP A 100 7.18 15.35 -2.32
N ASN A 101 6.31 14.99 -3.25
CA ASN A 101 5.27 15.87 -3.79
C ASN A 101 4.27 16.26 -2.69
N ALA A 102 3.82 15.33 -1.86
CA ALA A 102 2.93 15.59 -0.74
C ALA A 102 3.60 16.48 0.32
N THR A 103 4.88 16.25 0.59
CA THR A 103 5.66 17.08 1.51
C THR A 103 5.77 18.51 1.00
N LYS A 104 6.14 18.73 -0.26
CA LYS A 104 6.17 20.06 -0.88
C LYS A 104 4.79 20.72 -0.87
N ALA A 105 3.73 19.97 -1.18
CA ALA A 105 2.36 20.45 -1.14
C ALA A 105 1.96 20.90 0.27
N SER A 106 2.38 20.19 1.32
CA SER A 106 2.08 20.52 2.71
C SER A 106 2.63 21.89 3.13
N PHE A 107 3.78 22.29 2.60
CA PHE A 107 4.32 23.63 2.79
C PHE A 107 3.60 24.67 1.93
N SER A 108 3.21 24.33 0.71
CA SER A 108 2.58 25.28 -0.22
C SER A 108 1.17 25.70 0.20
N ILE A 109 0.46 24.93 1.04
CA ILE A 109 -0.87 25.32 1.56
C ILE A 109 -0.79 26.37 2.66
N LEU A 110 0.38 26.62 3.26
CA LEU A 110 0.52 27.56 4.41
C LEU A 110 0.00 28.94 4.11
N ASN A 111 0.12 29.40 2.86
CA ASN A 111 -0.35 30.72 2.42
C ASN A 111 -1.86 30.77 2.13
N GLY A 112 -2.57 29.65 2.07
CA GLY A 112 -3.97 29.60 1.62
C GLY A 112 -4.95 28.97 2.60
N TYR A 113 -4.48 28.11 3.52
CA TYR A 113 -5.39 27.35 4.37
C TYR A 113 -6.17 28.22 5.36
N ARG A 114 -5.55 29.30 5.88
CA ARG A 114 -6.19 30.19 6.86
C ARG A 114 -7.40 30.89 6.27
N GLN A 115 -7.25 31.46 5.07
CA GLN A 115 -8.34 32.14 4.37
C GLN A 115 -9.52 31.19 4.13
N ARG A 116 -9.25 29.93 3.72
CA ARG A 116 -10.31 28.94 3.51
C ARG A 116 -11.01 28.54 4.80
N ARG A 117 -10.27 28.39 5.90
CA ARG A 117 -10.86 28.08 7.23
C ARG A 117 -11.73 29.26 7.72
N GLN A 118 -11.25 30.49 7.58
CA GLN A 118 -12.03 31.69 7.95
C GLN A 118 -13.31 31.79 7.12
N ALA A 119 -13.25 31.60 5.81
CA ALA A 119 -14.42 31.61 4.93
C ALA A 119 -15.45 30.52 5.30
N ALA A 120 -14.98 29.41 5.89
CA ALA A 120 -15.83 28.32 6.39
C ALA A 120 -16.27 28.51 7.86
N GLY A 121 -15.96 29.64 8.50
CA GLY A 121 -16.30 29.90 9.91
C GLY A 121 -15.53 29.03 10.91
N LEU A 122 -14.36 28.51 10.53
CA LEU A 122 -13.56 27.62 11.37
C LEU A 122 -12.41 28.40 12.03
N GLU A 123 -12.35 28.31 13.34
CA GLU A 123 -11.26 28.86 14.14
C GLU A 123 -10.12 27.85 14.32
N GLY A 124 -8.94 28.37 14.70
CA GLY A 124 -7.76 27.57 15.03
C GLY A 124 -6.88 27.18 13.82
N ASN A 125 -5.71 26.64 14.16
CA ASN A 125 -4.70 26.31 13.17
C ASN A 125 -4.93 24.89 12.60
N PHE A 126 -4.78 24.75 11.28
CA PHE A 126 -4.68 23.47 10.60
C PHE A 126 -3.23 22.98 10.65
N MET A 127 -3.04 21.67 10.86
CA MET A 127 -1.73 21.03 10.80
C MET A 127 -1.79 19.78 9.93
N LEU A 128 -0.80 19.60 9.06
CA LEU A 128 -0.64 18.43 8.23
C LEU A 128 0.78 17.88 8.37
N ARG A 129 0.89 16.56 8.51
CA ARG A 129 2.15 15.82 8.50
C ARG A 129 2.11 14.79 7.40
N VAL A 130 3.23 14.57 6.73
CA VAL A 130 3.41 13.52 5.74
C VAL A 130 4.36 12.48 6.30
N LEU A 131 3.93 11.23 6.30
CA LEU A 131 4.68 10.06 6.75
C LEU A 131 5.11 9.25 5.52
N ASP A 132 6.41 9.04 5.37
CA ASP A 132 6.92 7.96 4.52
C ASP A 132 6.68 6.64 5.24
N SER A 133 5.79 5.80 4.71
CA SER A 133 5.54 4.49 5.33
C SER A 133 6.76 3.58 5.33
N GLY A 134 7.71 3.82 4.41
CA GLY A 134 8.81 2.90 4.14
C GLY A 134 8.32 1.54 3.65
N GLN A 135 7.07 1.45 3.18
CA GLN A 135 6.39 0.21 2.83
C GLN A 135 5.82 0.25 1.42
N LEU A 136 5.41 -0.92 0.93
CA LEU A 136 4.74 -1.10 -0.36
C LEU A 136 3.41 -1.83 -0.14
N PHE A 137 2.37 -1.39 -0.86
CA PHE A 137 1.10 -2.11 -1.05
C PHE A 137 0.47 -2.62 0.27
N THR A 138 0.49 -3.94 0.52
CA THR A 138 -0.04 -4.52 1.75
C THR A 138 0.69 -4.06 3.01
N GLY A 139 1.98 -3.73 2.91
CA GLY A 139 2.75 -3.19 4.04
C GLY A 139 2.28 -1.79 4.43
N GLU A 140 2.01 -0.92 3.45
CA GLU A 140 1.37 0.37 3.71
C GLU A 140 -0.01 0.17 4.34
N GLY A 141 -0.79 -0.80 3.82
CA GLY A 141 -2.08 -1.18 4.40
C GLY A 141 -1.99 -1.57 5.88
N VAL A 142 -0.94 -2.30 6.29
CA VAL A 142 -0.70 -2.65 7.70
C VAL A 142 -0.42 -1.41 8.55
N VAL A 143 0.39 -0.46 8.06
CA VAL A 143 0.66 0.81 8.76
C VAL A 143 -0.64 1.60 8.95
N VAL A 144 -1.43 1.74 7.89
CA VAL A 144 -2.68 2.50 7.91
C VAL A 144 -3.71 1.84 8.84
N TRP A 145 -3.84 0.51 8.79
CA TRP A 145 -4.74 -0.24 9.66
C TRP A 145 -4.39 -0.03 11.14
N GLU A 146 -3.10 -0.06 11.50
CA GLU A 146 -2.65 0.18 12.87
C GLU A 146 -2.91 1.62 13.31
N ILE A 147 -2.71 2.61 12.44
CA ILE A 147 -3.06 4.01 12.72
C ILE A 147 -4.55 4.15 13.04
N LEU A 148 -5.41 3.52 12.24
CA LEU A 148 -6.87 3.53 12.47
C LEU A 148 -7.24 2.85 13.78
N ARG A 149 -6.65 1.68 14.07
CA ARG A 149 -6.84 0.96 15.33
C ARG A 149 -6.41 1.80 16.53
N TRP A 150 -5.24 2.45 16.43
CA TRP A 150 -4.74 3.33 17.49
C TRP A 150 -5.68 4.51 17.74
N LEU A 151 -6.17 5.15 16.67
CA LEU A 151 -7.14 6.25 16.79
C LEU A 151 -8.44 5.82 17.47
N GLN A 152 -8.96 4.65 17.13
CA GLN A 152 -10.19 4.10 17.71
C GLN A 152 -10.04 3.75 19.21
N ALA A 153 -8.84 3.39 19.63
CA ALA A 153 -8.55 3.04 21.03
C ALA A 153 -8.39 4.27 21.95
N GLN A 154 -8.32 5.49 21.38
CA GLN A 154 -8.10 6.72 22.15
C GLN A 154 -9.41 7.52 22.27
N SER A 155 -9.79 7.93 23.47
CA SER A 155 -10.92 8.84 23.70
C SER A 155 -10.60 10.29 23.29
N ASP A 156 -9.36 10.72 23.46
CA ASP A 156 -8.85 12.04 23.04
C ASP A 156 -7.46 11.89 22.43
N PRO A 157 -7.37 11.56 21.12
CA PRO A 157 -6.12 11.28 20.46
C PRO A 157 -5.26 12.54 20.31
N HIS A 158 -4.04 12.51 20.84
CA HIS A 158 -3.06 13.56 20.65
C HIS A 158 -2.29 13.34 19.34
N PHE A 159 -2.32 14.32 18.42
CA PHE A 159 -1.81 14.19 17.06
C PHE A 159 -0.30 13.84 16.99
N ASP A 160 0.55 14.51 17.80
CA ASP A 160 1.97 14.19 17.80
C ASP A 160 2.28 12.81 18.40
N ALA A 161 1.44 12.29 19.29
CA ALA A 161 1.55 10.92 19.78
C ALA A 161 1.20 9.92 18.67
N LEU A 162 0.15 10.21 17.87
CA LEU A 162 -0.19 9.42 16.69
C LEU A 162 0.97 9.35 15.70
N VAL A 163 1.57 10.50 15.39
CA VAL A 163 2.70 10.57 14.44
C VAL A 163 3.89 9.76 14.95
N ARG A 164 4.26 9.90 16.23
CA ARG A 164 5.33 9.09 16.84
C ARG A 164 5.00 7.60 16.80
N HIS A 165 3.77 7.22 17.16
CA HIS A 165 3.35 5.83 17.10
C HIS A 165 3.48 5.26 15.68
N ALA A 166 3.04 5.99 14.66
CA ALA A 166 3.14 5.57 13.27
C ALA A 166 4.60 5.45 12.80
N GLU A 167 5.47 6.40 13.18
CA GLU A 167 6.92 6.37 12.87
C GLU A 167 7.63 5.16 13.50
N ASP A 168 7.29 4.80 14.72
CA ASP A 168 7.88 3.65 15.41
C ASP A 168 7.30 2.34 14.86
N PHE A 169 6.00 2.30 14.60
CA PHE A 169 5.32 1.11 14.14
C PHE A 169 5.74 0.69 12.73
N LYS A 170 5.88 1.62 11.78
CA LYS A 170 6.25 1.31 10.39
C LYS A 170 7.52 0.49 10.26
N ARG A 171 8.44 0.60 11.22
CA ARG A 171 9.72 -0.14 11.26
C ARG A 171 9.53 -1.64 11.53
N LYS A 172 8.40 -2.04 12.08
CA LYS A 172 8.05 -3.43 12.41
C LYS A 172 7.32 -4.13 11.27
N VAL A 173 6.97 -3.40 10.21
CA VAL A 173 6.14 -3.93 9.12
C VAL A 173 7.01 -4.62 8.07
N TYR A 174 6.56 -5.80 7.66
CA TYR A 174 7.09 -6.59 6.56
C TYR A 174 5.99 -6.83 5.53
N ALA A 175 6.30 -6.65 4.27
CA ALA A 175 5.42 -7.03 3.17
C ALA A 175 6.14 -7.99 2.23
N TYR A 176 5.39 -8.94 1.69
CA TYR A 176 5.89 -9.95 0.76
C TYR A 176 5.09 -9.86 -0.53
N ALA A 177 5.77 -9.99 -1.65
CA ALA A 177 5.13 -10.06 -2.96
C ALA A 177 5.61 -11.30 -3.71
N VAL A 178 4.66 -11.97 -4.37
CA VAL A 178 4.91 -13.09 -5.27
C VAL A 178 4.35 -12.71 -6.63
N PRO A 179 5.17 -12.33 -7.62
CA PRO A 179 4.73 -12.10 -8.98
C PRO A 179 4.38 -13.44 -9.64
N ARG A 180 3.24 -13.50 -10.33
CA ARG A 180 2.90 -14.69 -11.12
C ARG A 180 3.77 -14.80 -12.38
N ASP A 181 4.10 -13.62 -12.97
CA ASP A 181 4.99 -13.50 -14.11
C ASP A 181 6.08 -12.45 -13.85
N LEU A 182 7.34 -12.87 -14.02
CA LEU A 182 8.50 -11.99 -13.85
C LEU A 182 8.66 -10.97 -14.99
N PHE A 183 7.92 -11.13 -16.06
CA PHE A 183 8.02 -10.27 -17.22
C PHE A 183 7.72 -8.80 -16.90
N TYR A 184 6.65 -8.55 -16.14
CA TYR A 184 6.27 -7.20 -15.71
C TYR A 184 7.34 -6.56 -14.84
N LEU A 185 7.82 -7.28 -13.84
CA LEU A 185 8.87 -6.79 -12.93
C LEU A 185 10.15 -6.45 -13.68
N ARG A 186 10.55 -7.29 -14.67
CA ARG A 186 11.72 -7.05 -15.54
C ARG A 186 11.54 -5.84 -16.44
N ALA A 187 10.38 -5.69 -17.06
CA ALA A 187 10.08 -4.55 -17.91
C ALA A 187 10.23 -3.23 -17.15
N ARG A 188 9.72 -3.17 -15.91
CA ARG A 188 9.83 -1.99 -15.04
C ARG A 188 11.25 -1.70 -14.59
N ALA A 189 12.01 -2.73 -14.20
CA ALA A 189 13.39 -2.60 -13.81
C ALA A 189 14.24 -1.96 -14.93
N ARG A 190 14.03 -2.43 -16.16
CA ARG A 190 14.71 -1.86 -17.34
C ARG A 190 14.35 -0.39 -17.59
N GLN A 191 13.04 -0.05 -17.47
CA GLN A 191 12.56 1.31 -17.72
C GLN A 191 13.10 2.33 -16.70
N ARG A 192 13.28 1.92 -15.44
CA ARG A 192 13.77 2.78 -14.36
C ARG A 192 15.28 2.77 -14.20
N GLY A 193 16.00 1.90 -14.90
CA GLY A 193 17.44 1.67 -14.64
C GLY A 193 17.69 1.15 -13.22
N ASP A 194 16.69 0.52 -12.59
CA ASP A 194 16.76 0.07 -11.21
C ASP A 194 17.63 -1.18 -11.08
N ARG A 195 18.83 -0.98 -10.54
CA ARG A 195 19.82 -2.05 -10.28
C ARG A 195 19.43 -2.90 -9.06
N SER A 196 18.51 -2.47 -8.20
CA SER A 196 18.10 -3.22 -7.01
C SER A 196 17.40 -4.55 -7.36
N VAL A 197 16.92 -4.68 -8.59
CA VAL A 197 16.35 -5.91 -9.16
C VAL A 197 17.32 -6.66 -10.11
N GLY A 198 18.62 -6.36 -10.04
CA GLY A 198 19.67 -7.03 -10.84
C GLY A 198 19.68 -8.56 -10.70
N TRP A 199 19.20 -9.08 -9.55
CA TRP A 199 19.01 -10.51 -9.34
C TRP A 199 18.01 -11.16 -10.33
N LEU A 200 17.11 -10.39 -10.96
CA LEU A 200 16.20 -10.87 -12.00
C LEU A 200 16.93 -11.26 -13.29
N GLN A 201 18.10 -10.69 -13.54
CA GLN A 201 18.88 -10.98 -14.75
C GLN A 201 19.43 -12.42 -14.76
N PHE A 202 19.70 -12.97 -13.58
CA PHE A 202 20.21 -14.33 -13.44
C PHE A 202 19.16 -15.43 -13.59
N GLN A 203 17.88 -15.08 -13.79
CA GLN A 203 16.79 -16.04 -13.97
C GLN A 203 16.36 -16.24 -15.43
N LEU A 204 17.11 -15.64 -16.37
CA LEU A 204 16.90 -15.84 -17.79
C LEU A 204 17.38 -17.22 -18.20
N GLY A 205 16.44 -18.12 -18.50
CA GLY A 205 16.75 -19.40 -19.16
C GLY A 205 16.31 -20.66 -18.44
N SER A 206 15.79 -20.61 -17.21
CA SER A 206 15.27 -21.82 -16.60
C SER A 206 13.87 -22.13 -17.14
N LYS A 207 13.72 -23.31 -17.80
CA LYS A 207 12.42 -23.93 -18.10
C LYS A 207 11.66 -24.31 -16.82
N LEU A 208 12.25 -24.02 -15.64
CA LEU A 208 11.70 -24.28 -14.32
C LEU A 208 10.82 -23.08 -13.92
N ASP A 209 9.57 -23.33 -13.58
CA ASP A 209 8.59 -22.34 -13.12
C ASP A 209 8.95 -21.83 -11.70
N ILE A 210 10.09 -21.11 -11.60
CA ILE A 210 10.62 -20.57 -10.35
C ILE A 210 10.04 -19.16 -10.10
N LYS A 211 9.41 -18.98 -8.95
CA LYS A 211 8.85 -17.73 -8.47
C LYS A 211 9.69 -17.17 -7.32
N PRO A 212 10.11 -15.91 -7.38
CA PRO A 212 10.75 -15.27 -6.26
C PRO A 212 9.70 -14.87 -5.22
N ILE A 213 10.08 -14.93 -3.96
CA ILE A 213 9.39 -14.23 -2.88
C ILE A 213 10.20 -12.96 -2.62
N VAL A 214 9.59 -11.81 -2.86
CA VAL A 214 10.21 -10.49 -2.64
C VAL A 214 9.71 -9.93 -1.33
N GLU A 215 10.62 -9.62 -0.41
CA GLU A 215 10.32 -8.91 0.82
C GLU A 215 10.52 -7.41 0.62
N ALA A 216 9.59 -6.61 1.15
CA ALA A 216 9.70 -5.16 1.30
C ALA A 216 9.71 -4.82 2.80
N HIS A 217 10.74 -4.11 3.23
CA HIS A 217 10.94 -3.70 4.62
C HIS A 217 11.77 -2.43 4.68
N GLN A 218 11.28 -1.42 5.39
CA GLN A 218 11.98 -0.13 5.60
C GLN A 218 12.53 0.50 4.30
N GLY A 219 11.70 0.56 3.26
CA GLY A 219 12.05 1.18 1.96
C GLY A 219 12.90 0.30 1.04
N ASN A 220 13.38 -0.85 1.52
CA ASN A 220 14.18 -1.79 0.74
C ASN A 220 13.34 -2.96 0.21
N THR A 221 13.74 -3.49 -0.94
CA THR A 221 13.15 -4.71 -1.50
C THR A 221 14.24 -5.69 -1.89
N HIS A 222 14.11 -6.93 -1.46
CA HIS A 222 15.06 -7.99 -1.83
C HIS A 222 14.38 -9.37 -1.92
N PRO A 223 14.90 -10.27 -2.73
CA PRO A 223 14.39 -11.64 -2.78
C PRO A 223 14.86 -12.42 -1.56
N ILE A 224 13.92 -13.04 -0.85
CA ILE A 224 14.20 -13.86 0.33
C ILE A 224 14.04 -15.37 0.07
N GLY A 225 13.56 -15.72 -1.11
CA GLY A 225 13.36 -17.12 -1.49
C GLY A 225 13.06 -17.28 -2.98
N LYS A 226 13.25 -18.50 -3.45
CA LYS A 226 12.91 -18.94 -4.79
C LYS A 226 12.17 -20.26 -4.66
N VAL A 227 10.95 -20.31 -5.15
CA VAL A 227 10.09 -21.46 -5.00
C VAL A 227 9.58 -21.90 -6.37
N ARG A 228 9.57 -23.20 -6.61
CA ARG A 228 8.96 -23.75 -7.82
C ARG A 228 7.44 -23.69 -7.67
N HIS A 229 6.77 -23.20 -8.69
CA HIS A 229 5.33 -22.95 -8.78
C HIS A 229 4.84 -21.77 -7.90
N PHE A 230 3.90 -21.01 -8.47
CA PHE A 230 3.35 -19.82 -7.87
C PHE A 230 2.60 -20.13 -6.56
N GLU A 231 1.76 -21.14 -6.58
CA GLU A 231 0.94 -21.56 -5.44
C GLU A 231 1.80 -21.95 -4.23
N ALA A 232 2.90 -22.66 -4.47
CA ALA A 232 3.84 -23.03 -3.41
C ALA A 232 4.58 -21.81 -2.83
N ALA A 233 4.88 -20.80 -3.65
CA ALA A 233 5.48 -19.56 -3.17
C ALA A 233 4.50 -18.75 -2.30
N VAL A 234 3.23 -18.66 -2.72
CA VAL A 234 2.16 -18.01 -1.92
C VAL A 234 1.95 -18.75 -0.59
N ASP A 235 1.88 -20.09 -0.62
CA ASP A 235 1.74 -20.90 0.58
C ASP A 235 2.91 -20.71 1.55
N GLN A 236 4.12 -20.53 1.05
CA GLN A 236 5.28 -20.23 1.89
C GLN A 236 5.17 -18.85 2.55
N VAL A 237 4.66 -17.84 1.85
CA VAL A 237 4.41 -16.51 2.42
C VAL A 237 3.32 -16.58 3.50
N MET A 238 2.22 -17.29 3.24
CA MET A 238 1.16 -17.48 4.25
C MET A 238 1.65 -18.24 5.48
N LYS A 239 2.53 -19.26 5.30
CA LYS A 239 3.13 -19.99 6.42
C LYS A 239 3.96 -19.08 7.34
N ARG A 240 4.67 -18.08 6.78
CA ARG A 240 5.40 -17.08 7.60
C ARG A 240 4.44 -16.30 8.51
N ALA A 241 3.28 -15.88 7.98
CA ALA A 241 2.27 -15.21 8.80
C ALA A 241 1.71 -16.14 9.89
N ILE A 242 1.42 -17.41 9.56
CA ILE A 242 0.99 -18.41 10.53
C ILE A 242 2.02 -18.59 11.65
N GLU A 243 3.30 -18.69 11.32
CA GLU A 243 4.39 -18.82 12.30
C GLU A 243 4.45 -17.63 13.25
N ARG A 244 4.22 -16.41 12.75
CA ARG A 244 4.14 -15.20 13.57
C ARG A 244 2.91 -15.19 14.48
N ILE A 245 1.77 -15.65 13.99
CA ILE A 245 0.55 -15.81 14.80
C ILE A 245 0.76 -16.86 15.90
N ASP A 246 1.25 -18.04 15.54
CA ASP A 246 1.42 -19.16 16.48
C ASP A 246 2.46 -18.85 17.56
N SER A 247 3.51 -18.11 17.22
CA SER A 247 4.53 -17.65 18.18
C SER A 247 4.13 -16.41 18.98
N LYS A 248 2.94 -15.82 18.72
CA LYS A 248 2.45 -14.58 19.34
C LYS A 248 3.40 -13.38 19.13
N ARG A 249 4.06 -13.35 17.97
CA ARG A 249 5.03 -12.31 17.60
C ARG A 249 4.50 -11.32 16.55
N LEU A 250 3.19 -11.12 16.48
CA LEU A 250 2.63 -10.01 15.73
C LEU A 250 2.64 -8.74 16.60
N ALA A 251 3.14 -7.65 16.05
CA ALA A 251 3.11 -6.33 16.70
C ALA A 251 1.74 -5.63 16.55
N SER A 252 0.89 -6.13 15.66
CA SER A 252 -0.48 -5.68 15.45
C SER A 252 -1.34 -6.87 15.05
N PRO A 253 -2.59 -6.99 15.52
CA PRO A 253 -3.43 -8.16 15.27
C PRO A 253 -4.07 -8.12 13.86
N VAL A 254 -3.25 -7.91 12.83
CA VAL A 254 -3.70 -7.87 11.43
C VAL A 254 -2.72 -8.56 10.50
N VAL A 255 -3.28 -9.20 9.49
CA VAL A 255 -2.59 -9.64 8.27
C VAL A 255 -3.36 -9.06 7.08
N VAL A 256 -2.71 -8.27 6.25
CA VAL A 256 -3.27 -7.69 5.04
C VAL A 256 -2.83 -8.51 3.85
N MET A 257 -3.76 -8.89 2.99
CA MET A 257 -3.49 -9.64 1.76
C MET A 257 -4.12 -8.93 0.57
N SER A 258 -3.43 -8.92 -0.56
CA SER A 258 -3.99 -8.43 -1.82
C SER A 258 -3.67 -9.36 -2.98
N TYR A 259 -4.58 -9.36 -3.97
CA TYR A 259 -4.46 -10.16 -5.17
C TYR A 259 -4.68 -9.30 -6.41
N ALA A 260 -3.84 -9.45 -7.41
CA ALA A 260 -3.95 -8.76 -8.68
C ALA A 260 -5.04 -9.37 -9.56
N GLY A 261 -6.27 -9.19 -9.15
CA GLY A 261 -7.52 -9.78 -9.67
C GLY A 261 -8.56 -9.80 -8.55
N ARG A 262 -9.47 -10.79 -8.59
CA ARG A 262 -10.54 -10.91 -7.59
C ARG A 262 -9.99 -11.43 -6.26
N PRO A 263 -10.21 -10.75 -5.11
CA PRO A 263 -9.67 -11.17 -3.80
C PRO A 263 -10.02 -12.61 -3.42
N ARG A 264 -11.20 -13.09 -3.80
CA ARG A 264 -11.65 -14.47 -3.54
C ARG A 264 -10.70 -15.56 -4.09
N GLU A 265 -9.81 -15.19 -5.04
CA GLU A 265 -8.80 -16.12 -5.55
C GLU A 265 -7.80 -16.52 -4.46
N ILE A 266 -7.60 -15.69 -3.43
CA ILE A 266 -6.76 -15.98 -2.27
C ILE A 266 -7.23 -17.25 -1.55
N HIS A 267 -8.54 -17.50 -1.54
CA HIS A 267 -9.13 -18.63 -0.84
C HIS A 267 -8.78 -20.00 -1.46
N LYS A 268 -8.27 -20.01 -2.69
CA LYS A 268 -7.86 -21.24 -3.41
C LYS A 268 -6.49 -21.75 -2.97
N PHE A 269 -5.69 -20.94 -2.28
CA PHE A 269 -4.36 -21.37 -1.82
C PHE A 269 -4.46 -22.33 -0.64
N ALA A 270 -3.65 -23.39 -0.66
CA ALA A 270 -3.73 -24.49 0.30
C ALA A 270 -3.48 -24.01 1.76
N ALA A 271 -2.61 -23.00 1.95
CA ALA A 271 -2.33 -22.47 3.27
C ALA A 271 -3.42 -21.50 3.80
N TYR A 272 -4.34 -21.01 2.94
CA TYR A 272 -5.31 -19.98 3.34
C TYR A 272 -6.24 -20.45 4.47
N GLN A 273 -6.81 -21.63 4.37
CA GLN A 273 -7.74 -22.15 5.40
C GLN A 273 -7.04 -22.28 6.76
N ARG A 274 -5.79 -22.76 6.77
CA ARG A 274 -5.00 -22.83 8.00
C ARG A 274 -4.70 -21.44 8.56
N LEU A 275 -4.33 -20.48 7.72
CA LEU A 275 -4.13 -19.08 8.11
C LEU A 275 -5.40 -18.52 8.75
N LYS A 276 -6.56 -18.74 8.12
CA LYS A 276 -7.86 -18.26 8.61
C LYS A 276 -8.19 -18.83 9.99
N VAL A 277 -8.04 -20.14 10.19
CA VAL A 277 -8.29 -20.79 11.48
C VAL A 277 -7.35 -20.26 12.56
N ARG A 278 -6.05 -20.12 12.26
CA ARG A 278 -5.07 -19.60 13.23
C ARG A 278 -5.30 -18.14 13.57
N ALA A 279 -5.60 -17.31 12.57
CA ALA A 279 -5.92 -15.90 12.78
C ALA A 279 -7.16 -15.74 13.67
N GLN A 280 -8.24 -16.48 13.38
CA GLN A 280 -9.46 -16.45 14.17
C GLN A 280 -9.21 -16.87 15.64
N ALA A 281 -8.47 -17.95 15.86
CA ALA A 281 -8.14 -18.43 17.20
C ALA A 281 -7.27 -17.44 18.00
N ALA A 282 -6.46 -16.63 17.31
CA ALA A 282 -5.57 -15.64 17.93
C ALA A 282 -6.17 -14.22 17.97
N GLY A 283 -7.41 -14.00 17.52
CA GLY A 283 -8.00 -12.66 17.42
C GLY A 283 -7.31 -11.74 16.39
N VAL A 284 -6.72 -12.33 15.36
CA VAL A 284 -6.04 -11.59 14.28
C VAL A 284 -7.01 -11.38 13.12
N THR A 285 -7.12 -10.13 12.68
CA THR A 285 -7.97 -9.75 11.54
C THR A 285 -7.25 -10.08 10.22
N LEU A 286 -7.92 -10.79 9.33
CA LEU A 286 -7.48 -10.95 7.94
C LEU A 286 -8.19 -9.91 7.08
N VAL A 287 -7.42 -9.03 6.44
CA VAL A 287 -7.92 -8.03 5.50
C VAL A 287 -7.54 -8.47 4.09
N GLU A 288 -8.53 -8.58 3.22
CA GLU A 288 -8.35 -9.01 1.83
C GLU A 288 -8.77 -7.89 0.89
N SER A 289 -7.96 -7.58 -0.11
CA SER A 289 -8.27 -6.55 -1.09
C SER A 289 -7.87 -6.93 -2.52
N THR A 290 -8.44 -6.23 -3.49
CA THR A 290 -7.88 -6.18 -4.83
C THR A 290 -6.58 -5.37 -4.75
N MET A 291 -5.48 -5.92 -5.28
CA MET A 291 -4.19 -5.23 -5.37
C MET A 291 -4.35 -3.95 -6.19
N SER A 292 -3.69 -2.86 -5.81
CA SER A 292 -3.72 -1.59 -6.54
C SER A 292 -3.24 -1.74 -7.98
N THR A 293 -3.77 -0.92 -8.87
CA THR A 293 -3.32 -0.93 -10.28
C THR A 293 -1.85 -0.53 -10.38
N THR A 294 -1.38 0.34 -9.47
CA THR A 294 0.04 0.70 -9.34
C THR A 294 0.90 -0.54 -9.05
N ALA A 295 0.52 -1.38 -8.09
CA ALA A 295 1.22 -2.65 -7.83
C ALA A 295 1.14 -3.59 -9.05
N GLY A 296 -0.01 -3.64 -9.70
CA GLY A 296 -0.29 -4.51 -10.83
C GLY A 296 0.61 -4.29 -12.04
N ILE A 297 0.95 -3.05 -12.38
CA ILE A 297 1.88 -2.78 -13.50
C ILE A 297 3.31 -3.26 -13.21
N TYR A 298 3.68 -3.46 -11.94
CA TYR A 298 4.97 -3.99 -11.54
C TYR A 298 4.97 -5.51 -11.38
N LEU A 299 3.94 -6.05 -10.73
CA LEU A 299 3.88 -7.47 -10.35
C LEU A 299 3.13 -8.34 -11.35
N GLY A 300 2.31 -7.71 -12.20
CA GLY A 300 1.48 -8.38 -13.20
C GLY A 300 0.18 -8.95 -12.63
N PRO A 301 -0.78 -9.32 -13.54
CA PRO A 301 -2.04 -9.94 -13.14
C PRO A 301 -1.80 -11.28 -12.45
N GLY A 302 -2.66 -11.59 -11.49
CA GLY A 302 -2.56 -12.79 -10.68
C GLY A 302 -1.45 -12.78 -9.64
N ALA A 303 -0.73 -11.67 -9.44
CA ALA A 303 0.25 -11.54 -8.36
C ALA A 303 -0.42 -11.53 -6.99
N PHE A 304 0.33 -11.93 -5.97
CA PHE A 304 -0.11 -11.96 -4.57
C PHE A 304 0.82 -11.12 -3.70
N SER A 305 0.24 -10.41 -2.73
CA SER A 305 0.99 -9.72 -1.68
C SER A 305 0.38 -10.00 -0.31
N LEU A 306 1.22 -10.03 0.72
CA LEU A 306 0.83 -10.20 2.13
C LEU A 306 1.73 -9.34 3.00
N GLY A 307 1.12 -8.61 3.94
CA GLY A 307 1.83 -7.79 4.93
C GLY A 307 1.38 -8.06 6.36
N TYR A 308 2.31 -7.93 7.29
CA TYR A 308 2.08 -7.95 8.73
C TYR A 308 3.15 -7.14 9.45
N ALA A 309 2.91 -6.81 10.73
CA ALA A 309 3.94 -6.26 11.60
C ALA A 309 4.46 -7.33 12.56
N ALA A 310 5.80 -7.46 12.67
CA ALA A 310 6.44 -8.40 13.58
C ALA A 310 6.89 -7.67 14.87
N GLY A 311 6.58 -8.29 16.02
CA GLY A 311 7.19 -7.96 17.30
C GLY A 311 8.54 -8.66 17.46
N ASP A 312 9.33 -8.18 18.37
CA ASP A 312 10.61 -8.78 18.79
C ASP A 312 10.43 -10.16 19.43
#